data_32b6954c7f30dbb896726498b4ba0c98
#
_entry.id   32b6954c7f30dbb896726498b4ba0c98
#
_cell.length_a   1.000
_cell.length_b   1.000
_cell.length_c   1.000
_cell.angle_alpha   90.00
_cell.angle_beta   90.00
_cell.angle_gamma   90.00
#
_symmetry.space_group_name_H-M   'P 1'
#
loop_
_entity.id
_entity.type
_entity.pdbx_description
1 polymer ?
#
loop_
_entity_poly.entity_id
_entity_poly.type
_entity_poly.pdbx_seq_one_letter_code
_entity_poly.pdbx_strand_id
1 'polypeptide(L)'
;MLTVDFIESIVAQMTPTITIENVVDNGDGTQTLSICDTYWIRKYLDITIDGNSYVVSSFIKDTSVTIPSTTLVTVDTFVLTAPYYFHGSPMQVNNEFMISKKDANKYPLIYLVESLTDSHYDELDSRDKDTNLRIFFLDSFANKRDEVDAYYSNVIVPLNASLNYFVELLKSDSTTLPFSYDVTNRVKVGVYSTNEGNTSQIFDDPLDGVEFVSTVTLMKSDECKC
;
A
#
# COMPACT_ATOMS: atom_id res chain seq x y z
N MET A 1 5.91 20.53 -9.82
CA MET A 1 5.65 19.06 -9.78
C MET A 1 4.15 18.86 -9.65
N LEU A 2 3.55 17.96 -10.41
CA LEU A 2 2.16 17.60 -10.23
C LEU A 2 2.00 16.80 -8.93
N THR A 3 0.86 16.94 -8.26
CA THR A 3 0.59 16.20 -7.00
C THR A 3 0.64 14.68 -7.23
N VAL A 4 0.16 14.23 -8.38
CA VAL A 4 0.19 12.81 -8.78
C VAL A 4 1.63 12.29 -8.84
N ASP A 5 2.53 13.00 -9.53
CA ASP A 5 3.96 12.61 -9.66
C ASP A 5 4.66 12.62 -8.29
N PHE A 6 4.29 13.56 -7.43
CA PHE A 6 4.81 13.63 -6.07
C PHE A 6 4.42 12.39 -5.26
N ILE A 7 3.13 12.04 -5.23
CA ILE A 7 2.64 10.85 -4.50
C ILE A 7 3.25 9.57 -5.10
N GLU A 8 3.36 9.47 -6.42
CA GLU A 8 4.05 8.36 -7.08
C GLU A 8 5.50 8.22 -6.60
N SER A 9 6.21 9.35 -6.48
CA SER A 9 7.59 9.35 -6.00
C SER A 9 7.72 8.89 -4.53
N ILE A 10 6.75 9.22 -3.68
CA ILE A 10 6.70 8.74 -2.29
C ILE A 10 6.41 7.22 -2.26
N VAL A 11 5.44 6.76 -3.05
CA VAL A 11 5.13 5.32 -3.11
C VAL A 11 6.31 4.51 -3.65
N ALA A 12 7.02 5.02 -4.64
CA ALA A 12 8.22 4.35 -5.18
C ALA A 12 9.34 4.16 -4.14
N GLN A 13 9.39 5.00 -3.10
CA GLN A 13 10.31 4.88 -1.98
C GLN A 13 9.87 3.87 -0.91
N MET A 14 8.63 3.34 -1.00
CA MET A 14 8.12 2.34 -0.07
C MET A 14 8.77 0.97 -0.31
N THR A 15 10.06 0.87 -0.04
CA THR A 15 10.87 -0.34 -0.21
C THR A 15 11.69 -0.62 1.05
N PRO A 16 11.03 -0.95 2.19
CA PRO A 16 11.76 -1.19 3.43
C PRO A 16 12.64 -2.42 3.32
N THR A 17 13.81 -2.33 3.93
CA THR A 17 14.70 -3.48 4.13
C THR A 17 14.30 -4.20 5.41
N ILE A 18 14.00 -5.48 5.29
CA ILE A 18 13.62 -6.34 6.41
C ILE A 18 14.84 -7.15 6.83
N THR A 19 15.14 -7.13 8.13
CA THR A 19 16.21 -7.95 8.72
C THR A 19 15.64 -9.28 9.16
N ILE A 20 16.31 -10.38 8.78
CA ILE A 20 16.00 -11.75 9.20
C ILE A 20 16.90 -12.05 10.42
N GLU A 21 16.31 -12.22 11.58
CA GLU A 21 17.03 -12.51 12.81
C GLU A 21 17.38 -13.99 12.94
N ASN A 22 16.50 -14.86 12.47
CA ASN A 22 16.65 -16.30 12.56
C ASN A 22 15.84 -17.00 11.45
N VAL A 23 16.34 -18.15 11.00
CA VAL A 23 15.66 -19.03 10.04
C VAL A 23 15.52 -20.40 10.67
N VAL A 24 14.29 -20.92 10.69
CA VAL A 24 13.97 -22.24 11.20
C VAL A 24 13.41 -23.09 10.07
N ASP A 25 14.05 -24.21 9.77
CA ASP A 25 13.48 -25.24 8.88
C ASP A 25 12.43 -26.05 9.67
N ASN A 26 11.19 -26.03 9.20
CA ASN A 26 10.08 -26.71 9.87
C ASN A 26 10.05 -28.22 9.56
N GLY A 27 10.87 -28.70 8.63
CA GLY A 27 10.94 -30.12 8.22
C GLY A 27 9.77 -30.62 7.35
N ASP A 28 8.86 -29.74 6.97
CA ASP A 28 7.68 -30.01 6.13
C ASP A 28 7.76 -29.33 4.75
N GLY A 29 8.94 -28.83 4.38
CA GLY A 29 9.17 -28.07 3.15
C GLY A 29 8.83 -26.59 3.29
N THR A 30 8.67 -26.11 4.52
CA THR A 30 8.52 -24.69 4.83
C THR A 30 9.62 -24.19 5.76
N GLN A 31 9.86 -22.88 5.74
CA GLN A 31 10.78 -22.23 6.65
C GLN A 31 10.09 -21.03 7.32
N THR A 32 10.40 -20.84 8.60
CA THR A 32 9.94 -19.67 9.36
C THR A 32 11.10 -18.72 9.54
N LEU A 33 10.92 -17.50 9.03
CA LEU A 33 11.85 -16.38 9.18
C LEU A 33 11.38 -15.52 10.36
N SER A 34 12.22 -15.35 11.37
CA SER A 34 11.98 -14.41 12.48
C SER A 34 12.37 -13.01 12.02
N ILE A 35 11.47 -12.05 12.14
CA ILE A 35 11.65 -10.66 11.69
C ILE A 35 10.97 -9.71 12.68
N CYS A 36 11.51 -8.50 12.86
CA CYS A 36 10.94 -7.50 13.78
C CYS A 36 9.77 -6.71 13.20
N ASP A 37 9.79 -6.50 11.88
CA ASP A 37 8.79 -5.69 11.19
C ASP A 37 8.22 -6.43 9.99
N THR A 38 6.92 -6.61 9.95
CA THR A 38 6.24 -7.25 8.82
C THR A 38 5.73 -6.27 7.78
N TYR A 39 5.68 -4.97 8.11
CA TYR A 39 5.13 -3.94 7.22
C TYR A 39 3.78 -4.40 6.62
N TRP A 40 3.65 -4.43 5.29
CA TRP A 40 2.46 -4.92 4.58
C TRP A 40 2.55 -6.38 4.13
N ILE A 41 3.45 -7.17 4.73
CA ILE A 41 3.47 -8.62 4.48
C ILE A 41 2.15 -9.23 4.95
N ARG A 42 1.59 -10.05 4.09
CA ARG A 42 0.36 -10.80 4.33
C ARG A 42 0.42 -12.18 3.73
N LYS A 43 -0.50 -13.02 4.10
CA LYS A 43 -0.65 -14.34 3.46
C LYS A 43 -0.89 -14.19 1.95
N TYR A 44 -0.22 -15.01 1.17
CA TYR A 44 -0.24 -15.03 -0.30
C TYR A 44 0.43 -13.82 -0.98
N LEU A 45 1.19 -13.00 -0.25
CA LEU A 45 2.07 -12.02 -0.87
C LEU A 45 3.31 -12.73 -1.43
N ASP A 46 3.70 -12.35 -2.64
CA ASP A 46 5.01 -12.75 -3.19
C ASP A 46 6.10 -11.84 -2.63
N ILE A 47 7.13 -12.45 -2.05
CA ILE A 47 8.33 -11.76 -1.59
C ILE A 47 9.55 -12.34 -2.30
N THR A 48 10.54 -11.50 -2.56
CA THR A 48 11.79 -11.92 -3.19
C THR A 48 12.91 -11.91 -2.17
N ILE A 49 13.56 -13.05 -1.96
CA ILE A 49 14.68 -13.23 -1.05
C ILE A 49 15.82 -13.86 -1.85
N ASP A 50 16.99 -13.22 -1.90
CA ASP A 50 18.16 -13.67 -2.66
C ASP A 50 17.84 -14.02 -4.13
N GLY A 51 17.02 -13.18 -4.78
CA GLY A 51 16.60 -13.37 -6.17
C GLY A 51 15.56 -14.47 -6.41
N ASN A 52 15.14 -15.20 -5.37
CA ASN A 52 14.09 -16.21 -5.46
C ASN A 52 12.76 -15.65 -4.97
N SER A 53 11.67 -15.97 -5.69
CA SER A 53 10.33 -15.57 -5.30
C SER A 53 9.67 -16.65 -4.43
N TYR A 54 9.05 -16.20 -3.34
CA TYR A 54 8.35 -17.05 -2.38
C TYR A 54 6.97 -16.49 -2.08
N VAL A 55 5.95 -17.35 -2.08
CA VAL A 55 4.59 -16.98 -1.66
C VAL A 55 4.49 -17.15 -0.14
N VAL A 56 4.15 -16.11 0.58
CA VAL A 56 3.96 -16.18 2.04
C VAL A 56 2.82 -17.14 2.40
N SER A 57 3.14 -18.20 3.12
CA SER A 57 2.18 -19.21 3.59
C SER A 57 1.39 -18.74 4.81
N SER A 58 2.10 -18.11 5.74
CA SER A 58 1.54 -17.50 6.96
C SER A 58 2.48 -16.44 7.51
N PHE A 59 1.97 -15.56 8.37
CA PHE A 59 2.78 -14.61 9.10
C PHE A 59 2.19 -14.32 10.48
N ILE A 60 3.03 -13.89 11.39
CA ILE A 60 2.66 -13.34 12.69
C ILE A 60 3.21 -11.91 12.70
N LYS A 61 2.32 -10.93 12.90
CA LYS A 61 2.68 -9.51 12.85
C LYS A 61 3.92 -9.24 13.71
N ASP A 62 4.89 -8.55 13.10
CA ASP A 62 6.13 -8.09 13.73
C ASP A 62 6.87 -9.20 14.53
N THR A 63 6.78 -10.43 14.02
CA THR A 63 7.40 -11.60 14.67
C THR A 63 7.98 -12.57 13.65
N SER A 64 7.20 -13.02 12.66
CA SER A 64 7.67 -14.06 11.74
C SER A 64 6.87 -14.14 10.45
N VAL A 65 7.53 -14.68 9.43
CA VAL A 65 6.95 -15.03 8.13
C VAL A 65 7.32 -16.46 7.78
N THR A 66 6.34 -17.26 7.36
CA THR A 66 6.57 -18.63 6.88
C THR A 66 6.46 -18.67 5.36
N ILE A 67 7.47 -19.26 4.74
CA ILE A 67 7.56 -19.42 3.28
C ILE A 67 7.75 -20.89 2.90
N PRO A 68 7.25 -21.35 1.76
CA PRO A 68 7.61 -22.66 1.21
C PRO A 68 9.04 -22.59 0.66
N SER A 69 9.94 -23.36 1.22
CA SER A 69 11.31 -23.48 0.71
C SER A 69 11.92 -24.79 1.16
N THR A 70 12.57 -25.49 0.22
CA THR A 70 13.35 -26.70 0.48
C THR A 70 14.85 -26.38 0.64
N THR A 71 15.27 -25.17 0.28
CA THR A 71 16.66 -24.70 0.44
C THR A 71 16.68 -23.65 1.54
N LEU A 72 17.57 -23.82 2.50
CA LEU A 72 17.68 -22.89 3.63
C LEU A 72 18.02 -21.48 3.14
N VAL A 73 17.22 -20.50 3.57
CA VAL A 73 17.52 -19.08 3.36
C VAL A 73 18.73 -18.73 4.21
N THR A 74 19.74 -18.13 3.58
CA THR A 74 21.04 -17.85 4.22
C THR A 74 21.36 -16.34 4.26
N VAL A 75 20.49 -15.49 3.70
CA VAL A 75 20.68 -14.04 3.71
C VAL A 75 20.07 -13.43 4.97
N ASP A 76 20.71 -12.37 5.45
CA ASP A 76 20.30 -11.68 6.68
C ASP A 76 19.24 -10.60 6.43
N THR A 77 18.98 -10.25 5.18
CA THR A 77 18.03 -9.18 4.82
C THR A 77 17.36 -9.45 3.47
N PHE A 78 16.17 -8.88 3.29
CA PHE A 78 15.54 -8.74 1.98
C PHE A 78 14.79 -7.41 1.88
N VAL A 79 14.53 -6.95 0.66
CA VAL A 79 13.81 -5.71 0.40
C VAL A 79 12.38 -6.06 0.01
N LEU A 80 11.43 -5.43 0.70
CA LEU A 80 10.02 -5.57 0.35
C LEU A 80 9.69 -4.69 -0.85
N THR A 81 8.99 -5.24 -1.82
CA THR A 81 8.57 -4.49 -3.02
C THR A 81 7.54 -3.43 -2.64
N ALA A 82 7.65 -2.25 -3.23
CA ALA A 82 6.67 -1.18 -3.07
C ALA A 82 5.26 -1.67 -3.46
N PRO A 83 4.21 -1.18 -2.77
CA PRO A 83 2.84 -1.40 -3.18
C PRO A 83 2.59 -0.92 -4.61
N TYR A 84 1.65 -1.55 -5.30
CA TYR A 84 1.24 -1.07 -6.62
C TYR A 84 0.54 0.29 -6.48
N TYR A 85 0.97 1.28 -7.27
CA TYR A 85 0.38 2.62 -7.25
C TYR A 85 -0.48 2.84 -8.49
N PHE A 86 -1.63 3.45 -8.28
CA PHE A 86 -2.48 3.91 -9.35
C PHE A 86 -3.18 5.23 -8.97
N HIS A 87 -3.49 6.04 -9.99
CA HIS A 87 -4.26 7.26 -9.83
C HIS A 87 -5.30 7.37 -10.97
N GLY A 88 -6.34 8.14 -10.75
CA GLY A 88 -7.37 8.35 -11.77
C GLY A 88 -8.79 8.20 -11.25
N SER A 89 -9.74 8.14 -12.17
CA SER A 89 -11.12 7.83 -11.85
C SER A 89 -11.28 6.34 -11.54
N PRO A 90 -12.29 5.93 -10.73
CA PRO A 90 -12.55 4.52 -10.44
C PRO A 90 -12.70 3.64 -11.69
N MET A 91 -13.25 4.20 -12.77
CA MET A 91 -13.40 3.47 -14.03
C MET A 91 -12.06 3.24 -14.75
N GLN A 92 -11.14 4.23 -14.71
CA GLN A 92 -9.80 4.07 -15.26
C GLN A 92 -9.01 3.03 -14.48
N VAL A 93 -9.09 3.07 -13.12
CA VAL A 93 -8.49 2.06 -12.26
C VAL A 93 -8.96 0.66 -12.63
N ASN A 94 -10.29 0.46 -12.78
CA ASN A 94 -10.82 -0.84 -13.13
C ASN A 94 -10.33 -1.34 -14.51
N ASN A 95 -10.28 -0.45 -15.49
CA ASN A 95 -9.79 -0.81 -16.84
C ASN A 95 -8.32 -1.22 -16.79
N GLU A 96 -7.47 -0.50 -16.05
CA GLU A 96 -6.06 -0.83 -15.87
C GLU A 96 -5.90 -2.17 -15.15
N PHE A 97 -6.70 -2.42 -14.12
CA PHE A 97 -6.76 -3.70 -13.44
C PHE A 97 -7.12 -4.86 -14.37
N MET A 98 -8.05 -4.64 -15.30
CA MET A 98 -8.44 -5.64 -16.32
C MET A 98 -7.27 -5.98 -17.25
N ILE A 99 -6.52 -4.95 -17.68
CA ILE A 99 -5.37 -5.10 -18.59
C ILE A 99 -4.22 -5.80 -17.88
N SER A 100 -3.94 -5.45 -16.62
CA SER A 100 -2.82 -5.96 -15.82
C SER A 100 -3.10 -7.32 -15.18
N LYS A 101 -4.19 -8.01 -15.51
CA LYS A 101 -4.63 -9.29 -14.87
C LYS A 101 -3.58 -10.41 -14.77
N LYS A 102 -2.43 -10.25 -15.41
CA LYS A 102 -1.37 -11.27 -15.44
C LYS A 102 -0.37 -11.19 -14.30
N ASP A 103 -0.35 -10.09 -13.55
CA ASP A 103 0.64 -9.92 -12.49
C ASP A 103 0.03 -10.24 -11.12
N ALA A 104 0.56 -11.27 -10.47
CA ALA A 104 0.13 -11.75 -9.16
C ALA A 104 0.29 -10.69 -8.05
N ASN A 105 1.09 -9.64 -8.28
CA ASN A 105 1.49 -8.63 -7.30
C ASN A 105 0.72 -7.32 -7.40
N LYS A 106 -0.59 -7.37 -7.68
CA LYS A 106 -1.44 -6.17 -7.72
C LYS A 106 -1.76 -5.59 -6.35
N TYR A 107 -1.52 -6.34 -5.29
CA TYR A 107 -1.88 -5.97 -3.93
C TYR A 107 -0.67 -6.07 -3.00
N PRO A 108 -0.57 -5.17 -2.01
CA PRO A 108 -1.49 -4.08 -1.75
C PRO A 108 -1.44 -2.99 -2.83
N LEU A 109 -2.60 -2.35 -3.07
CA LEU A 109 -2.75 -1.25 -4.02
C LEU A 109 -2.89 0.06 -3.26
N ILE A 110 -2.14 1.08 -3.66
CA ILE A 110 -2.32 2.46 -3.24
C ILE A 110 -3.02 3.22 -4.37
N TYR A 111 -4.24 3.65 -4.12
CA TYR A 111 -5.08 4.33 -5.10
C TYR A 111 -5.32 5.80 -4.71
N LEU A 112 -4.76 6.73 -5.48
CA LEU A 112 -5.03 8.15 -5.36
C LEU A 112 -6.26 8.54 -6.19
N VAL A 113 -7.28 9.07 -5.52
CA VAL A 113 -8.47 9.59 -6.21
C VAL A 113 -8.16 10.94 -6.84
N GLU A 114 -8.28 11.05 -8.16
CA GLU A 114 -8.04 12.30 -8.90
C GLU A 114 -9.16 13.36 -8.75
N SER A 115 -9.75 13.48 -7.60
CA SER A 115 -10.58 14.64 -7.25
C SER A 115 -9.73 15.63 -6.44
N LEU A 116 -8.59 16.02 -7.03
CA LEU A 116 -7.63 16.91 -6.37
C LEU A 116 -8.11 18.36 -6.48
N THR A 117 -8.10 19.06 -5.36
CA THR A 117 -8.29 20.52 -5.32
C THR A 117 -6.98 21.11 -4.81
N ASP A 118 -6.28 21.82 -5.69
CA ASP A 118 -5.08 22.57 -5.34
C ASP A 118 -5.46 24.03 -5.07
N SER A 119 -5.18 24.52 -3.88
CA SER A 119 -5.33 25.93 -3.51
C SER A 119 -3.95 26.58 -3.50
N HIS A 120 -3.75 27.55 -4.34
CA HIS A 120 -2.50 28.29 -4.45
C HIS A 120 -2.54 29.53 -3.59
N TYR A 121 -1.44 29.81 -2.89
CA TYR A 121 -1.28 31.06 -2.16
C TYR A 121 -0.98 32.21 -3.13
N ASP A 122 -1.78 33.29 -3.04
CA ASP A 122 -1.72 34.43 -3.98
C ASP A 122 -0.67 35.48 -3.56
N GLU A 123 0.31 35.13 -2.75
CA GLU A 123 1.42 36.02 -2.43
C GLU A 123 2.47 35.97 -3.55
N LEU A 124 3.01 37.14 -3.92
CA LEU A 124 3.88 37.37 -5.09
C LEU A 124 5.10 36.43 -5.18
N ASP A 125 5.48 35.74 -4.11
CA ASP A 125 6.61 34.81 -4.04
C ASP A 125 6.25 33.41 -3.52
N SER A 126 5.01 33.17 -3.04
CA SER A 126 4.63 31.84 -2.56
C SER A 126 4.26 30.94 -3.72
N ARG A 127 5.03 29.88 -3.90
CA ARG A 127 4.77 28.81 -4.87
C ARG A 127 4.21 27.57 -4.18
N ASP A 128 3.87 27.72 -2.91
CA ASP A 128 3.31 26.65 -2.11
C ASP A 128 1.85 26.42 -2.47
N LYS A 129 1.42 25.21 -2.34
CA LYS A 129 0.03 24.85 -2.59
C LYS A 129 -0.49 23.88 -1.55
N ASP A 130 -1.74 24.09 -1.15
CA ASP A 130 -2.49 23.12 -0.38
C ASP A 130 -3.18 22.15 -1.33
N THR A 131 -2.99 20.87 -1.10
CA THR A 131 -3.63 19.81 -1.87
C THR A 131 -4.47 18.93 -0.97
N ASN A 132 -5.74 18.74 -1.31
CA ASN A 132 -6.59 17.79 -0.64
C ASN A 132 -6.34 16.39 -1.20
N LEU A 133 -5.73 15.53 -0.39
CA LEU A 133 -5.43 14.14 -0.74
C LEU A 133 -6.53 13.20 -0.23
N ARG A 134 -6.94 12.30 -1.09
CA ARG A 134 -7.77 11.16 -0.75
C ARG A 134 -7.15 9.91 -1.35
N ILE A 135 -6.59 9.07 -0.49
CA ILE A 135 -5.83 7.88 -0.89
C ILE A 135 -6.45 6.65 -0.24
N PHE A 136 -6.63 5.60 -1.01
CA PHE A 136 -7.06 4.30 -0.52
C PHE A 136 -5.88 3.32 -0.56
N PHE A 137 -5.69 2.63 0.54
CA PHE A 137 -4.82 1.46 0.64
C PHE A 137 -5.74 0.24 0.56
N LEU A 138 -5.64 -0.53 -0.52
CA LEU A 138 -6.62 -1.55 -0.88
C LEU A 138 -5.98 -2.93 -0.98
N ASP A 139 -6.74 -3.95 -0.61
CA ASP A 139 -6.39 -5.34 -0.85
C ASP A 139 -7.62 -6.15 -1.26
N SER A 140 -7.40 -7.21 -2.02
CA SER A 140 -8.43 -8.17 -2.39
C SER A 140 -8.42 -9.34 -1.41
N PHE A 141 -9.50 -9.47 -0.66
CA PHE A 141 -9.71 -10.60 0.24
C PHE A 141 -10.84 -11.50 -0.28
N ALA A 142 -10.59 -12.12 -1.43
CA ALA A 142 -11.62 -12.76 -2.24
C ALA A 142 -12.38 -13.92 -1.54
N ASN A 143 -11.86 -14.58 -0.48
CA ASN A 143 -12.41 -15.87 -0.07
C ASN A 143 -12.52 -16.17 1.44
N LYS A 144 -12.30 -15.21 2.37
CA LYS A 144 -12.29 -15.53 3.81
C LYS A 144 -12.91 -14.45 4.72
N ARG A 145 -14.05 -13.90 4.32
CA ARG A 145 -14.81 -12.95 5.15
C ARG A 145 -15.51 -13.60 6.35
N ASP A 146 -15.49 -14.92 6.44
CA ASP A 146 -16.25 -15.67 7.45
C ASP A 146 -15.58 -15.65 8.84
N GLU A 147 -14.32 -15.23 8.93
CA GLU A 147 -13.59 -15.11 10.19
C GLU A 147 -13.13 -13.66 10.38
N VAL A 148 -13.77 -12.92 11.29
CA VAL A 148 -13.48 -11.50 11.57
C VAL A 148 -12.01 -11.28 11.94
N ASP A 149 -11.46 -12.15 12.79
CA ASP A 149 -10.05 -12.03 13.24
C ASP A 149 -9.06 -12.25 12.09
N ALA A 150 -9.35 -13.19 11.19
CA ALA A 150 -8.54 -13.46 10.00
C ALA A 150 -8.59 -12.29 9.02
N TYR A 151 -9.75 -11.62 8.88
CA TYR A 151 -9.91 -10.42 8.07
C TYR A 151 -9.04 -9.26 8.59
N TYR A 152 -9.15 -8.96 9.89
CA TYR A 152 -8.33 -7.89 10.48
C TYR A 152 -6.84 -8.19 10.37
N SER A 153 -6.42 -9.41 10.71
CA SER A 153 -5.01 -9.80 10.69
C SER A 153 -4.40 -9.80 9.29
N ASN A 154 -5.14 -10.27 8.28
CA ASN A 154 -4.60 -10.48 6.93
C ASN A 154 -4.84 -9.31 5.97
N VAL A 155 -5.75 -8.38 6.30
CA VAL A 155 -6.09 -7.26 5.41
C VAL A 155 -5.84 -5.92 6.10
N ILE A 156 -6.57 -5.64 7.18
CA ILE A 156 -6.56 -4.30 7.77
C ILE A 156 -5.22 -3.97 8.45
N VAL A 157 -4.62 -4.92 9.14
CA VAL A 157 -3.33 -4.71 9.83
C VAL A 157 -2.20 -4.44 8.83
N PRO A 158 -1.98 -5.24 7.77
CA PRO A 158 -0.98 -4.92 6.74
C PRO A 158 -1.23 -3.59 6.01
N LEU A 159 -2.49 -3.27 5.71
CA LEU A 159 -2.83 -2.01 5.04
C LEU A 159 -2.56 -0.79 5.94
N ASN A 160 -2.84 -0.87 7.25
CA ASN A 160 -2.46 0.18 8.19
C ASN A 160 -0.93 0.30 8.32
N ALA A 161 -0.18 -0.79 8.27
CA ALA A 161 1.28 -0.74 8.28
C ALA A 161 1.82 -0.04 7.00
N SER A 162 1.24 -0.35 5.84
CA SER A 162 1.54 0.34 4.58
C SER A 162 1.23 1.84 4.67
N LEU A 163 0.06 2.20 5.21
CA LEU A 163 -0.34 3.60 5.40
C LEU A 163 0.63 4.32 6.35
N ASN A 164 0.98 3.72 7.48
CA ASN A 164 1.90 4.34 8.44
C ASN A 164 3.27 4.61 7.81
N TYR A 165 3.80 3.64 7.05
CA TYR A 165 5.07 3.81 6.35
C TYR A 165 5.00 4.92 5.29
N PHE A 166 3.92 4.99 4.53
CA PHE A 166 3.65 6.08 3.60
C PHE A 166 3.62 7.45 4.30
N VAL A 167 2.93 7.54 5.44
CA VAL A 167 2.85 8.79 6.23
C VAL A 167 4.21 9.20 6.78
N GLU A 168 5.04 8.25 7.21
CA GLU A 168 6.41 8.52 7.66
C GLU A 168 7.26 9.09 6.53
N LEU A 169 7.21 8.50 5.33
CA LEU A 169 7.89 9.02 4.15
C LEU A 169 7.39 10.41 3.78
N LEU A 170 6.07 10.61 3.76
CA LEU A 170 5.46 11.89 3.43
C LEU A 170 5.86 12.99 4.43
N LYS A 171 5.94 12.67 5.73
CA LYS A 171 6.39 13.60 6.78
C LYS A 171 7.90 13.87 6.75
N SER A 172 8.69 12.93 6.26
CA SER A 172 10.15 13.08 6.15
C SER A 172 10.59 13.83 4.90
N ASP A 173 9.68 14.00 3.94
CA ASP A 173 9.97 14.74 2.71
C ASP A 173 10.09 16.25 3.00
N SER A 174 11.21 16.84 2.57
CA SER A 174 11.55 18.24 2.85
C SER A 174 10.61 19.26 2.19
N THR A 175 9.81 18.84 1.22
CA THR A 175 8.84 19.70 0.51
C THR A 175 7.46 19.66 1.14
N THR A 176 7.25 18.84 2.17
CA THR A 176 5.96 18.68 2.85
C THR A 176 5.98 19.40 4.20
N LEU A 177 5.02 20.30 4.43
CA LEU A 177 4.81 20.90 5.75
C LEU A 177 4.06 19.93 6.68
N PRO A 178 4.18 20.10 8.02
CA PRO A 178 3.41 19.31 8.97
C PRO A 178 1.91 19.35 8.69
N PHE A 179 1.25 18.20 8.67
CA PHE A 179 -0.16 18.04 8.35
C PHE A 179 -0.86 17.11 9.35
N SER A 180 -2.18 17.20 9.41
CA SER A 180 -3.06 16.26 10.07
C SER A 180 -3.78 15.39 9.04
N TYR A 181 -4.21 14.19 9.45
CA TYR A 181 -4.91 13.27 8.57
C TYR A 181 -5.94 12.45 9.33
N ASP A 182 -6.97 12.03 8.60
CA ASP A 182 -7.98 11.10 9.08
C ASP A 182 -7.80 9.73 8.41
N VAL A 183 -8.06 8.68 9.18
CA VAL A 183 -8.00 7.29 8.71
C VAL A 183 -9.33 6.61 8.94
N THR A 184 -9.88 5.99 7.90
CA THR A 184 -11.14 5.27 7.97
C THR A 184 -11.02 3.89 7.34
N ASN A 185 -11.39 2.85 8.07
CA ASN A 185 -11.52 1.51 7.51
C ASN A 185 -12.74 1.44 6.58
N ARG A 186 -12.54 0.95 5.36
CA ARG A 186 -13.58 0.82 4.34
C ARG A 186 -13.75 -0.64 3.95
N VAL A 187 -14.97 -1.11 4.08
CA VAL A 187 -15.37 -2.46 3.63
C VAL A 187 -16.11 -2.34 2.30
N LYS A 188 -15.80 -3.22 1.35
CA LYS A 188 -16.42 -3.26 0.02
C LYS A 188 -16.26 -1.93 -0.73
N VAL A 189 -15.02 -1.49 -0.89
CA VAL A 189 -14.70 -0.30 -1.68
C VAL A 189 -15.16 -0.49 -3.13
N GLY A 190 -15.84 0.54 -3.67
CA GLY A 190 -16.37 0.49 -5.05
C GLY A 190 -17.66 -0.29 -5.21
N VAL A 191 -18.30 -0.73 -4.13
CA VAL A 191 -19.65 -1.31 -4.19
C VAL A 191 -20.69 -0.22 -3.88
N TYR A 192 -21.69 -0.10 -4.73
CA TYR A 192 -22.80 0.85 -4.53
C TYR A 192 -24.16 0.18 -4.81
N SER A 193 -25.19 0.68 -4.16
CA SER A 193 -26.57 0.25 -4.42
C SER A 193 -27.14 1.07 -5.58
N THR A 194 -27.73 0.39 -6.55
CA THR A 194 -28.53 1.04 -7.61
C THR A 194 -29.90 1.46 -7.06
N ASN A 195 -30.59 2.37 -7.75
CA ASN A 195 -31.93 2.82 -7.38
C ASN A 195 -32.97 1.67 -7.36
N GLU A 196 -32.65 0.54 -7.96
CA GLU A 196 -33.51 -0.67 -7.99
C GLU A 196 -33.18 -1.66 -6.86
N GLY A 197 -32.31 -1.28 -5.92
CA GLY A 197 -31.89 -2.14 -4.80
C GLY A 197 -30.86 -3.21 -5.16
N ASN A 198 -30.39 -3.24 -6.41
CA ASN A 198 -29.30 -4.11 -6.82
C ASN A 198 -27.96 -3.52 -6.38
N THR A 199 -26.98 -4.36 -6.06
CA THR A 199 -25.60 -3.94 -5.83
C THR A 199 -24.81 -4.01 -7.13
N SER A 200 -24.06 -2.95 -7.43
CA SER A 200 -23.13 -2.91 -8.55
C SER A 200 -21.73 -2.67 -8.03
N GLN A 201 -20.75 -3.23 -8.71
CA GLN A 201 -19.34 -3.07 -8.37
C GLN A 201 -18.62 -2.25 -9.45
N ILE A 202 -17.74 -1.35 -9.01
CA ILE A 202 -16.84 -0.61 -9.92
C ILE A 202 -15.62 -1.47 -10.24
N PHE A 203 -15.12 -2.22 -9.25
CA PHE A 203 -13.96 -3.10 -9.39
C PHE A 203 -14.40 -4.54 -9.58
N ASP A 204 -13.69 -5.29 -10.42
CA ASP A 204 -13.97 -6.72 -10.64
C ASP A 204 -13.76 -7.56 -9.39
N ASP A 205 -12.77 -7.20 -8.55
CA ASP A 205 -12.50 -7.84 -7.29
C ASP A 205 -13.19 -7.11 -6.14
N PRO A 206 -13.71 -7.83 -5.13
CA PRO A 206 -14.16 -7.21 -3.90
C PRO A 206 -12.95 -6.65 -3.15
N LEU A 207 -12.84 -5.34 -3.05
CA LEU A 207 -11.76 -4.65 -2.37
C LEU A 207 -12.21 -4.17 -0.99
N ASP A 208 -11.34 -4.38 -0.03
CA ASP A 208 -11.45 -3.78 1.30
C ASP A 208 -10.21 -2.94 1.54
N GLY A 209 -10.30 -1.94 2.40
CA GLY A 209 -9.16 -1.04 2.55
C GLY A 209 -9.22 -0.05 3.69
N VAL A 210 -8.20 0.76 3.69
CA VAL A 210 -8.04 1.89 4.61
C VAL A 210 -7.98 3.17 3.76
N GLU A 211 -8.84 4.13 4.10
CA GLU A 211 -8.88 5.45 3.46
C GLU A 211 -8.08 6.44 4.30
N PHE A 212 -7.19 7.16 3.65
CA PHE A 212 -6.45 8.29 4.16
C PHE A 212 -6.99 9.57 3.53
N VAL A 213 -7.30 10.55 4.37
CA VAL A 213 -7.74 11.89 3.93
C VAL A 213 -6.90 12.94 4.65
N SER A 214 -6.33 13.86 3.89
CA SER A 214 -5.51 14.93 4.43
C SER A 214 -5.50 16.14 3.51
N THR A 215 -5.25 17.32 4.07
CA THR A 215 -4.78 18.49 3.34
C THR A 215 -3.29 18.63 3.58
N VAL A 216 -2.51 18.57 2.53
CA VAL A 216 -1.04 18.62 2.60
C VAL A 216 -0.57 19.88 1.88
N THR A 217 0.25 20.68 2.55
CA THR A 217 0.92 21.83 1.94
C THR A 217 2.24 21.36 1.33
N LEU A 218 2.35 21.47 0.02
CA LEU A 218 3.55 21.16 -0.73
C LEU A 218 4.31 22.44 -1.03
N MET A 219 5.53 22.55 -0.53
CA MET A 219 6.44 23.65 -0.84
C MET A 219 7.08 23.39 -2.20
N LYS A 220 7.24 24.41 -2.99
CA LYS A 220 8.07 24.31 -4.19
C LYS A 220 9.52 24.30 -3.78
N SER A 221 10.25 23.25 -4.10
CA SER A 221 11.70 23.26 -3.96
C SER A 221 12.27 24.42 -4.79
N ASP A 222 13.07 25.28 -4.16
CA ASP A 222 13.88 26.31 -4.84
C ASP A 222 15.00 25.64 -5.66
N GLU A 223 14.65 24.84 -6.65
CA GLU A 223 15.58 24.55 -7.71
C GLU A 223 15.75 25.83 -8.51
N CYS A 224 16.65 26.69 -8.07
CA CYS A 224 17.27 27.70 -8.92
C CYS A 224 17.98 26.97 -10.07
N LYS A 225 17.25 26.70 -11.14
CA LYS A 225 17.90 26.40 -12.43
C LYS A 225 18.44 27.71 -12.96
N CYS A 226 19.72 27.96 -12.65
CA CYS A 226 20.54 28.93 -13.39
C CYS A 226 20.75 28.43 -14.82
#